data_d82177406536632d5d49c8d5b94f8aec
#
_entry.id   d82177406536632d5d49c8d5b94f8aec
#
_cell.length_a   1.000
_cell.length_b   1.000
_cell.length_c   1.000
_cell.angle_alpha   90.00
_cell.angle_beta   90.00
_cell.angle_gamma   90.00
#
_symmetry.space_group_name_H-M   'P 1'
#
loop_
_entity.id
_entity.type
_entity.pdbx_description
1 polymer ?
#
loop_
_entity_poly.entity_id
_entity_poly.type
_entity_poly.pdbx_seq_one_letter_code
_entity_poly.pdbx_strand_id
1 'polypeptide(L)'
;MFTLSVYQQKANKFLVSIYGDREASAIIKLWFGSRLDMSPIDLIIRREEEVTFPTFEADLAQLKASTPVQLVLGEAFFFDRAFVVNEHTLIPRPETEELVAGILERFSNDELKVIDVGTGSGCIAISLQLARPNWSITGVDIHQQTIDAAKANAAKFGANVDFRLTDVLEEALPEFDLLVSNPPYIPVSEAQAMDRNVVEYEPDRALFVPNEDALLFYRRLLELATAEKKDSPLYVAFEIHEDFGEEMIELCASFGFKEVNLLQDLQRKDRMIFAQYGD
;
A
#
# COMPACT_ATOMS: atom_id res chain seq x y z
N MET A 1 -16.13 -9.80 31.72
CA MET A 1 -14.70 -10.03 31.76
C MET A 1 -14.49 -11.54 31.65
N PHE A 2 -13.63 -11.99 30.73
CA PHE A 2 -13.29 -13.40 30.51
C PHE A 2 -11.77 -13.50 30.39
N THR A 3 -11.23 -14.71 30.51
CA THR A 3 -9.82 -14.90 30.25
C THR A 3 -9.51 -14.73 28.75
N LEU A 4 -8.26 -14.36 28.45
CA LEU A 4 -7.79 -14.20 27.06
C LEU A 4 -8.03 -15.48 26.24
N SER A 5 -7.82 -16.66 26.87
CA SER A 5 -8.05 -17.97 26.23
C SER A 5 -9.49 -18.17 25.79
N VAL A 6 -10.47 -17.72 26.58
CA VAL A 6 -11.90 -17.82 26.25
C VAL A 6 -12.24 -16.96 25.01
N TYR A 7 -11.70 -15.72 24.96
CA TYR A 7 -11.88 -14.87 23.77
C TYR A 7 -11.21 -15.49 22.54
N GLN A 8 -9.98 -16.01 22.68
CA GLN A 8 -9.27 -16.65 21.57
C GLN A 8 -10.01 -17.89 21.06
N GLN A 9 -10.53 -18.75 21.95
CA GLN A 9 -11.32 -19.94 21.54
C GLN A 9 -12.60 -19.52 20.81
N LYS A 10 -13.30 -18.50 21.30
CA LYS A 10 -14.50 -17.99 20.66
C LYS A 10 -14.21 -17.42 19.27
N ALA A 11 -13.17 -16.60 19.13
CA ALA A 11 -12.73 -16.05 17.85
C ALA A 11 -12.37 -17.19 16.87
N ASN A 12 -11.51 -18.12 17.31
CA ASN A 12 -11.03 -19.22 16.48
C ASN A 12 -12.18 -20.11 15.96
N LYS A 13 -13.15 -20.43 16.82
CA LYS A 13 -14.31 -21.24 16.46
C LYS A 13 -15.06 -20.69 15.23
N PHE A 14 -15.17 -19.38 15.11
CA PHE A 14 -15.89 -18.74 13.99
C PHE A 14 -14.97 -18.45 12.81
N LEU A 15 -13.76 -17.92 13.06
CA LEU A 15 -12.90 -17.44 11.99
C LEU A 15 -12.26 -18.59 11.19
N VAL A 16 -11.93 -19.72 11.82
CA VAL A 16 -11.38 -20.89 11.10
C VAL A 16 -12.32 -21.41 10.02
N SER A 17 -13.63 -21.39 10.26
CA SER A 17 -14.60 -21.83 9.24
C SER A 17 -14.70 -20.90 8.03
N ILE A 18 -14.21 -19.66 8.14
CA ILE A 18 -14.26 -18.62 7.08
C ILE A 18 -12.91 -18.51 6.38
N TYR A 19 -11.83 -18.44 7.15
CA TYR A 19 -10.49 -18.11 6.66
C TYR A 19 -9.52 -19.29 6.64
N GLY A 20 -9.89 -20.44 7.24
CA GLY A 20 -8.95 -21.53 7.50
C GLY A 20 -8.02 -21.26 8.70
N ASP A 21 -7.29 -22.30 9.13
CA ASP A 21 -6.50 -22.24 10.38
C ASP A 21 -5.37 -21.19 10.36
N ARG A 22 -4.65 -21.09 9.25
CA ARG A 22 -3.47 -20.22 9.14
C ARG A 22 -3.86 -18.74 9.17
N GLU A 23 -4.82 -18.37 8.34
CA GLU A 23 -5.25 -16.97 8.23
C GLU A 23 -6.05 -16.53 9.46
N ALA A 24 -6.98 -17.36 9.97
CA ALA A 24 -7.69 -17.09 11.21
C ALA A 24 -6.71 -16.83 12.38
N SER A 25 -5.62 -17.61 12.48
CA SER A 25 -4.59 -17.39 13.49
C SER A 25 -3.86 -16.07 13.31
N ALA A 26 -3.56 -15.66 12.07
CA ALA A 26 -2.93 -14.37 11.78
C ALA A 26 -3.85 -13.20 12.13
N ILE A 27 -5.13 -13.28 11.72
CA ILE A 27 -6.17 -12.29 12.06
C ILE A 27 -6.29 -12.13 13.58
N ILE A 28 -6.41 -13.23 14.33
CA ILE A 28 -6.55 -13.19 15.80
C ILE A 28 -5.33 -12.54 16.44
N LYS A 29 -4.12 -12.86 15.99
CA LYS A 29 -2.89 -12.25 16.53
C LYS A 29 -2.85 -10.74 16.32
N LEU A 30 -3.18 -10.30 15.10
CA LEU A 30 -3.19 -8.89 14.76
C LEU A 30 -4.31 -8.15 15.52
N TRP A 31 -5.52 -8.68 15.51
CA TRP A 31 -6.69 -8.10 16.16
C TRP A 31 -6.49 -7.95 17.67
N PHE A 32 -6.12 -9.04 18.35
CA PHE A 32 -5.92 -9.04 19.81
C PHE A 32 -4.69 -8.22 20.19
N GLY A 33 -3.61 -8.31 19.39
CA GLY A 33 -2.40 -7.51 19.61
C GLY A 33 -2.70 -6.02 19.63
N SER A 34 -3.40 -5.53 18.60
CA SER A 34 -3.76 -4.11 18.51
C SER A 34 -4.77 -3.68 19.59
N ARG A 35 -5.87 -4.43 19.77
CA ARG A 35 -6.94 -4.04 20.71
C ARG A 35 -6.56 -4.13 22.19
N LEU A 36 -5.63 -5.00 22.54
CA LEU A 36 -5.22 -5.25 23.91
C LEU A 36 -3.82 -4.72 24.25
N ASP A 37 -3.15 -4.11 23.26
CA ASP A 37 -1.74 -3.67 23.36
C ASP A 37 -0.83 -4.80 23.87
N MET A 38 -0.90 -5.95 23.18
CA MET A 38 -0.19 -7.18 23.54
C MET A 38 0.71 -7.64 22.39
N SER A 39 1.95 -8.00 22.74
CA SER A 39 2.85 -8.67 21.80
C SER A 39 2.37 -10.10 21.48
N PRO A 40 2.82 -10.70 20.35
CA PRO A 40 2.52 -12.11 20.07
C PRO A 40 2.92 -13.07 21.18
N ILE A 41 3.96 -12.75 21.94
CA ILE A 41 4.41 -13.54 23.11
C ILE A 41 3.41 -13.38 24.26
N ASP A 42 2.96 -12.15 24.54
CA ASP A 42 1.96 -11.89 25.59
C ASP A 42 0.67 -12.66 25.33
N LEU A 43 0.21 -12.74 24.09
CA LEU A 43 -0.98 -13.49 23.70
C LEU A 43 -0.86 -15.00 24.01
N ILE A 44 0.36 -15.52 24.17
CA ILE A 44 0.63 -16.92 24.53
C ILE A 44 0.75 -17.09 26.04
N ILE A 45 1.61 -16.29 26.69
CA ILE A 45 1.96 -16.50 28.11
C ILE A 45 0.86 -16.00 29.06
N ARG A 46 0.06 -15.01 28.64
CA ARG A 46 -1.00 -14.38 29.46
C ARG A 46 -2.40 -14.96 29.17
N ARG A 47 -2.48 -16.15 28.58
CA ARG A 47 -3.75 -16.77 28.14
C ARG A 47 -4.82 -16.92 29.23
N GLU A 48 -4.40 -17.16 30.47
CA GLU A 48 -5.30 -17.36 31.61
C GLU A 48 -5.61 -16.06 32.37
N GLU A 49 -5.05 -14.92 31.93
CA GLU A 49 -5.36 -13.62 32.53
C GLU A 49 -6.74 -13.14 32.08
N GLU A 50 -7.49 -12.57 33.02
CA GLU A 50 -8.73 -11.87 32.71
C GLU A 50 -8.46 -10.55 32.02
N VAL A 51 -9.11 -10.32 30.87
CA VAL A 51 -8.98 -9.10 30.08
C VAL A 51 -10.35 -8.46 29.85
N THR A 52 -10.33 -7.14 29.70
CA THR A 52 -11.49 -6.37 29.25
C THR A 52 -11.36 -6.13 27.75
N PHE A 53 -12.30 -6.62 26.97
CA PHE A 53 -12.29 -6.51 25.52
C PHE A 53 -13.64 -5.95 25.05
N PRO A 54 -13.91 -4.64 25.20
CA PRO A 54 -15.25 -4.08 25.02
C PRO A 54 -15.73 -4.13 23.57
N THR A 55 -14.83 -4.07 22.59
CA THR A 55 -15.17 -4.11 21.16
C THR A 55 -15.28 -5.53 20.59
N PHE A 56 -14.98 -6.58 21.39
CA PHE A 56 -14.86 -7.96 20.90
C PHE A 56 -16.03 -8.43 20.02
N GLU A 57 -17.26 -8.26 20.49
CA GLU A 57 -18.45 -8.75 19.74
C GLU A 57 -18.67 -7.95 18.46
N ALA A 58 -18.42 -6.64 18.48
CA ALA A 58 -18.58 -5.77 17.31
C ALA A 58 -17.49 -6.10 16.27
N ASP A 59 -16.23 -6.20 16.71
CA ASP A 59 -15.10 -6.56 15.83
C ASP A 59 -15.30 -7.97 15.24
N LEU A 60 -15.70 -8.95 16.08
CA LEU A 60 -15.97 -10.32 15.61
C LEU A 60 -17.10 -10.37 14.58
N ALA A 61 -18.14 -9.55 14.74
CA ALA A 61 -19.24 -9.48 13.77
C ALA A 61 -18.75 -8.98 12.40
N GLN A 62 -17.88 -7.97 12.36
CA GLN A 62 -17.27 -7.47 11.12
C GLN A 62 -16.35 -8.51 10.49
N LEU A 63 -15.45 -9.15 11.27
CA LEU A 63 -14.59 -10.21 10.78
C LEU A 63 -15.38 -11.40 10.21
N LYS A 64 -16.51 -11.75 10.81
CA LYS A 64 -17.42 -12.78 10.28
C LYS A 64 -18.10 -12.36 8.97
N ALA A 65 -18.26 -11.08 8.72
CA ALA A 65 -18.73 -10.53 7.46
C ALA A 65 -17.61 -10.42 6.40
N SER A 66 -16.40 -10.92 6.71
CA SER A 66 -15.20 -10.87 5.87
C SER A 66 -14.58 -9.46 5.74
N THR A 67 -14.93 -8.52 6.63
CA THR A 67 -14.23 -7.22 6.67
C THR A 67 -12.76 -7.45 7.00
N PRO A 68 -11.81 -6.91 6.21
CA PRO A 68 -10.39 -7.00 6.48
C PRO A 68 -10.05 -6.53 7.91
N VAL A 69 -9.21 -7.27 8.60
CA VAL A 69 -8.87 -6.96 10.00
C VAL A 69 -8.29 -5.56 10.16
N GLN A 70 -7.56 -5.06 9.17
CA GLN A 70 -7.01 -3.72 9.16
C GLN A 70 -8.12 -2.65 9.16
N LEU A 71 -9.20 -2.85 8.40
CA LEU A 71 -10.35 -1.95 8.41
C LEU A 71 -11.16 -2.05 9.73
N VAL A 72 -11.27 -3.25 10.32
CA VAL A 72 -11.86 -3.43 11.66
C VAL A 72 -11.06 -2.67 12.70
N LEU A 73 -9.73 -2.68 12.58
CA LEU A 73 -8.83 -1.97 13.49
C LEU A 73 -8.77 -0.46 13.19
N GLY A 74 -9.00 -0.06 11.94
CA GLY A 74 -8.77 1.28 11.43
C GLY A 74 -7.29 1.60 11.20
N GLU A 75 -6.43 0.57 11.20
CA GLU A 75 -4.99 0.73 11.02
C GLU A 75 -4.36 -0.47 10.29
N ALA A 76 -3.30 -0.20 9.54
CA ALA A 76 -2.46 -1.20 8.89
C ALA A 76 -0.98 -0.90 9.14
N PHE A 77 -0.20 -1.95 9.40
CA PHE A 77 1.24 -1.81 9.55
C PHE A 77 1.92 -1.70 8.18
N PHE A 78 2.83 -0.75 8.07
CA PHE A 78 3.68 -0.56 6.91
C PHE A 78 5.01 0.07 7.36
N PHE A 79 6.15 -0.51 7.00
CA PHE A 79 7.48 -0.03 7.36
C PHE A 79 7.60 0.28 8.86
N ASP A 80 7.21 -0.69 9.70
CA ASP A 80 7.19 -0.64 11.17
C ASP A 80 6.31 0.46 11.80
N ARG A 81 5.33 0.99 11.04
CA ARG A 81 4.41 2.03 11.52
C ARG A 81 2.95 1.64 11.27
N ALA A 82 2.10 1.99 12.24
CA ALA A 82 0.65 1.76 12.13
C ALA A 82 0.00 2.97 11.42
N PHE A 83 -0.27 2.85 10.12
CA PHE A 83 -1.00 3.84 9.32
C PHE A 83 -2.50 3.73 9.55
N VAL A 84 -3.17 4.86 9.69
CA VAL A 84 -4.64 4.91 9.67
C VAL A 84 -5.11 4.56 8.26
N VAL A 85 -6.03 3.61 8.19
CA VAL A 85 -6.70 3.17 6.95
C VAL A 85 -8.22 3.19 7.14
N ASN A 86 -8.94 3.36 6.03
CA ASN A 86 -10.40 3.35 6.00
C ASN A 86 -10.89 2.83 4.63
N GLU A 87 -12.19 2.85 4.41
CA GLU A 87 -12.85 2.39 3.18
C GLU A 87 -12.47 3.19 1.90
N HIS A 88 -11.72 4.28 2.03
CA HIS A 88 -11.28 5.12 0.91
C HIS A 88 -9.82 4.89 0.54
N THR A 89 -9.09 4.10 1.33
CA THR A 89 -7.66 3.84 1.12
C THR A 89 -7.40 2.37 0.82
N LEU A 90 -6.51 2.10 -0.14
CA LEU A 90 -5.96 0.76 -0.27
C LEU A 90 -5.24 0.39 1.04
N ILE A 91 -5.45 -0.83 1.52
CA ILE A 91 -4.68 -1.36 2.66
C ILE A 91 -3.22 -1.55 2.20
N PRO A 92 -2.22 -0.90 2.83
CA PRO A 92 -0.82 -1.07 2.48
C PRO A 92 -0.39 -2.54 2.41
N ARG A 93 0.35 -2.91 1.36
CA ARG A 93 0.79 -4.28 1.10
C ARG A 93 2.26 -4.48 1.45
N PRO A 94 2.66 -5.68 1.91
CA PRO A 94 4.07 -5.99 2.19
C PRO A 94 4.97 -5.83 0.96
N GLU A 95 4.48 -6.15 -0.24
CA GLU A 95 5.19 -6.00 -1.51
C GLU A 95 5.55 -4.53 -1.78
N THR A 96 4.68 -3.60 -1.39
CA THR A 96 4.92 -2.16 -1.50
C THR A 96 6.05 -1.69 -0.54
N GLU A 97 6.29 -2.39 0.58
CA GLU A 97 7.47 -2.12 1.43
C GLU A 97 8.77 -2.41 0.69
N GLU A 98 8.78 -3.44 -0.16
CA GLU A 98 9.95 -3.79 -0.98
C GLU A 98 10.23 -2.72 -2.03
N LEU A 99 9.20 -2.09 -2.61
CA LEU A 99 9.36 -0.93 -3.49
C LEU A 99 10.03 0.24 -2.76
N VAL A 100 9.55 0.59 -1.57
CA VAL A 100 10.15 1.64 -0.72
C VAL A 100 11.60 1.31 -0.38
N ALA A 101 11.88 0.07 0.05
CA ALA A 101 13.25 -0.38 0.36
C ALA A 101 14.17 -0.28 -0.87
N GLY A 102 13.69 -0.71 -2.04
CA GLY A 102 14.42 -0.61 -3.30
C GLY A 102 14.75 0.83 -3.71
N ILE A 103 13.85 1.78 -3.46
CA ILE A 103 14.11 3.21 -3.66
C ILE A 103 15.19 3.70 -2.70
N LEU A 104 15.06 3.40 -1.40
CA LEU A 104 16.01 3.84 -0.38
C LEU A 104 17.42 3.27 -0.57
N GLU A 105 17.55 2.09 -1.17
CA GLU A 105 18.83 1.47 -1.52
C GLU A 105 19.51 2.17 -2.72
N ARG A 106 18.72 2.52 -3.75
CA ARG A 106 19.24 3.12 -4.99
C ARG A 106 19.59 4.59 -4.85
N PHE A 107 18.81 5.31 -4.06
CA PHE A 107 18.95 6.77 -3.89
C PHE A 107 19.44 7.09 -2.48
N SER A 108 20.76 7.28 -2.33
CA SER A 108 21.34 7.32 -0.98
C SER A 108 21.42 8.68 -0.34
N ASN A 109 21.67 9.79 -1.08
CA ASN A 109 22.18 11.00 -0.42
C ASN A 109 21.67 12.34 -0.94
N ASP A 110 20.91 12.40 -2.00
CA ASP A 110 20.67 13.68 -2.65
C ASP A 110 19.36 14.32 -2.21
N GLU A 111 19.24 15.61 -2.39
CA GLU A 111 17.99 16.32 -2.28
C GLU A 111 17.15 15.96 -3.52
N LEU A 112 16.24 15.00 -3.39
CA LEU A 112 15.35 14.60 -4.47
C LEU A 112 13.97 15.23 -4.32
N LYS A 113 13.39 15.64 -5.44
CA LYS A 113 11.97 15.92 -5.57
C LYS A 113 11.28 14.61 -5.95
N VAL A 114 10.50 14.06 -5.06
CA VAL A 114 9.79 12.79 -5.26
C VAL A 114 8.30 13.05 -5.37
N ILE A 115 7.67 12.41 -6.34
CA ILE A 115 6.21 12.40 -6.43
C ILE A 115 5.68 10.97 -6.26
N ASP A 116 4.75 10.80 -5.31
CA ASP A 116 4.02 9.55 -5.05
C ASP A 116 2.61 9.67 -5.65
N VAL A 117 2.36 8.94 -6.73
CA VAL A 117 1.09 9.01 -7.47
C VAL A 117 0.17 7.85 -7.07
N GLY A 118 -1.07 8.19 -6.72
CA GLY A 118 -1.98 7.25 -6.07
C GLY A 118 -1.55 7.00 -4.63
N THR A 119 -1.26 8.09 -3.88
CA THR A 119 -0.58 8.01 -2.57
C THR A 119 -1.35 7.23 -1.52
N GLY A 120 -2.68 7.05 -1.68
CA GLY A 120 -3.50 6.25 -0.78
C GLY A 120 -3.43 6.75 0.66
N SER A 121 -3.07 5.88 1.59
CA SER A 121 -2.85 6.23 3.01
C SER A 121 -1.63 7.13 3.24
N GLY A 122 -0.84 7.42 2.20
CA GLY A 122 0.43 8.13 2.28
C GLY A 122 1.61 7.22 2.67
N CYS A 123 1.44 5.91 2.70
CA CYS A 123 2.42 4.98 3.26
C CYS A 123 3.78 5.03 2.54
N ILE A 124 3.81 5.15 1.20
CA ILE A 124 5.05 5.31 0.42
C ILE A 124 5.68 6.67 0.71
N ALA A 125 4.94 7.75 0.44
CA ALA A 125 5.42 9.13 0.59
C ALA A 125 5.96 9.42 2.00
N ILE A 126 5.21 9.04 3.03
CA ILE A 126 5.59 9.26 4.43
C ILE A 126 6.81 8.43 4.81
N SER A 127 6.88 7.15 4.42
CA SER A 127 8.01 6.29 4.74
C SER A 127 9.31 6.79 4.08
N LEU A 128 9.24 7.23 2.82
CA LEU A 128 10.37 7.86 2.13
C LEU A 128 10.83 9.15 2.82
N GLN A 129 9.89 10.03 3.17
CA GLN A 129 10.21 11.31 3.80
C GLN A 129 10.85 11.13 5.19
N LEU A 130 10.35 10.20 5.99
CA LEU A 130 10.93 9.90 7.31
C LEU A 130 12.32 9.26 7.21
N ALA A 131 12.59 8.46 6.16
CA ALA A 131 13.90 7.87 5.91
C ALA A 131 14.89 8.85 5.27
N ARG A 132 14.39 9.83 4.53
CA ARG A 132 15.17 10.85 3.79
C ARG A 132 14.62 12.26 4.07
N PRO A 133 14.91 12.85 5.23
CA PRO A 133 14.31 14.14 5.64
C PRO A 133 14.62 15.31 4.69
N ASN A 134 15.68 15.21 3.89
CA ASN A 134 16.08 16.24 2.91
C ASN A 134 15.34 16.13 1.58
N TRP A 135 14.55 15.06 1.36
CA TRP A 135 13.77 14.92 0.13
C TRP A 135 12.51 15.79 0.20
N SER A 136 12.18 16.43 -0.91
CA SER A 136 10.90 17.13 -1.07
C SER A 136 9.89 16.16 -1.65
N ILE A 137 8.91 15.74 -0.86
CA ILE A 137 7.95 14.72 -1.29
C ILE A 137 6.57 15.32 -1.46
N THR A 138 5.98 15.05 -2.63
CA THR A 138 4.58 15.36 -2.94
C THR A 138 3.82 14.05 -3.13
N GLY A 139 2.70 13.86 -2.42
CA GLY A 139 1.77 12.77 -2.65
C GLY A 139 0.53 13.27 -3.37
N VAL A 140 0.09 12.60 -4.42
CA VAL A 140 -1.13 12.96 -5.15
C VAL A 140 -2.13 11.81 -5.21
N ASP A 141 -3.41 12.15 -5.14
CA ASP A 141 -4.52 11.20 -5.27
C ASP A 141 -5.74 11.92 -5.83
N ILE A 142 -6.63 11.16 -6.48
CA ILE A 142 -7.86 11.71 -7.09
C ILE A 142 -8.97 11.96 -6.07
N HIS A 143 -8.88 11.38 -4.86
CA HIS A 143 -9.93 11.45 -3.85
C HIS A 143 -9.55 12.31 -2.64
N GLN A 144 -10.44 13.25 -2.30
CA GLN A 144 -10.23 14.13 -1.14
C GLN A 144 -10.14 13.32 0.18
N GLN A 145 -10.99 12.30 0.36
CA GLN A 145 -10.99 11.47 1.57
C GLN A 145 -9.68 10.69 1.74
N THR A 146 -9.08 10.27 0.63
CA THR A 146 -7.77 9.63 0.61
C THR A 146 -6.67 10.61 1.01
N ILE A 147 -6.68 11.82 0.43
CA ILE A 147 -5.77 12.92 0.80
C ILE A 147 -5.90 13.29 2.29
N ASP A 148 -7.13 13.34 2.82
CA ASP A 148 -7.36 13.65 4.24
C ASP A 148 -6.77 12.55 5.15
N ALA A 149 -6.89 11.28 4.78
CA ALA A 149 -6.27 10.15 5.49
C ALA A 149 -4.72 10.24 5.44
N ALA A 150 -4.14 10.52 4.28
CA ALA A 150 -2.70 10.71 4.12
C ALA A 150 -2.17 11.87 4.97
N LYS A 151 -2.86 13.01 4.99
CA LYS A 151 -2.53 14.16 5.85
C LYS A 151 -2.61 13.82 7.34
N ALA A 152 -3.62 13.05 7.75
CA ALA A 152 -3.74 12.59 9.15
C ALA A 152 -2.57 11.68 9.53
N ASN A 153 -2.14 10.77 8.65
CA ASN A 153 -0.97 9.93 8.85
C ASN A 153 0.33 10.74 8.91
N ALA A 154 0.51 11.70 8.01
CA ALA A 154 1.69 12.58 8.06
C ALA A 154 1.76 13.36 9.37
N ALA A 155 0.65 13.91 9.84
CA ALA A 155 0.58 14.58 11.13
C ALA A 155 0.89 13.63 12.30
N LYS A 156 0.36 12.40 12.28
CA LYS A 156 0.62 11.34 13.27
C LYS A 156 2.10 11.03 13.42
N PHE A 157 2.84 11.00 12.30
CA PHE A 157 4.26 10.63 12.30
C PHE A 157 5.23 11.82 12.24
N GLY A 158 4.71 13.04 12.13
CA GLY A 158 5.54 14.24 11.99
C GLY A 158 6.26 14.34 10.65
N ALA A 159 5.71 13.72 9.60
CA ALA A 159 6.27 13.74 8.26
C ALA A 159 5.87 15.02 7.51
N ASN A 160 6.83 15.61 6.78
CA ASN A 160 6.62 16.82 5.97
C ASN A 160 6.40 16.44 4.49
N VAL A 161 5.18 16.05 4.15
CA VAL A 161 4.78 15.68 2.78
C VAL A 161 3.70 16.65 2.29
N ASP A 162 3.83 17.12 1.05
CA ASP A 162 2.82 17.96 0.40
C ASP A 162 1.77 17.08 -0.30
N PHE A 163 0.56 17.00 0.26
CA PHE A 163 -0.51 16.19 -0.32
C PHE A 163 -1.49 17.03 -1.12
N ARG A 164 -1.71 16.66 -2.40
CA ARG A 164 -2.56 17.38 -3.35
C ARG A 164 -3.62 16.47 -3.96
N LEU A 165 -4.82 17.03 -4.11
CA LEU A 165 -5.87 16.42 -4.91
C LEU A 165 -5.55 16.63 -6.39
N THR A 166 -5.35 15.56 -7.15
CA THR A 166 -4.94 15.63 -8.57
C THR A 166 -5.45 14.39 -9.31
N ASP A 167 -6.15 14.61 -10.41
CA ASP A 167 -6.46 13.55 -11.38
C ASP A 167 -5.33 13.47 -12.41
N VAL A 168 -4.47 12.47 -12.26
CA VAL A 168 -3.31 12.30 -13.15
C VAL A 168 -3.68 11.95 -14.59
N LEU A 169 -4.91 11.47 -14.83
CA LEU A 169 -5.37 11.22 -16.19
C LEU A 169 -5.67 12.53 -16.95
N GLU A 170 -6.03 13.60 -16.24
CA GLU A 170 -6.43 14.88 -16.81
C GLU A 170 -5.42 16.01 -16.55
N GLU A 171 -4.67 15.95 -15.43
CA GLU A 171 -3.84 17.05 -14.95
C GLU A 171 -2.35 16.76 -15.13
N ALA A 172 -1.55 17.85 -15.14
CA ALA A 172 -0.09 17.78 -15.11
C ALA A 172 0.41 17.59 -13.68
N LEU A 173 1.59 17.01 -13.54
CA LEU A 173 2.26 16.84 -12.26
C LEU A 173 3.22 18.02 -12.00
N PRO A 174 3.51 18.35 -10.71
CA PRO A 174 4.60 19.27 -10.38
C PRO A 174 5.94 18.68 -10.82
N GLU A 175 6.99 19.50 -10.83
CA GLU A 175 8.35 19.04 -11.15
C GLU A 175 8.84 17.99 -10.13
N PHE A 176 9.47 16.93 -10.63
CA PHE A 176 10.02 15.83 -9.82
C PHE A 176 11.28 15.23 -10.48
N ASP A 177 12.11 14.57 -9.68
CA ASP A 177 13.29 13.81 -10.11
C ASP A 177 13.00 12.31 -10.09
N LEU A 178 12.12 11.86 -9.15
CA LEU A 178 11.67 10.49 -9.02
C LEU A 178 10.15 10.44 -8.95
N LEU A 179 9.53 9.67 -9.84
CA LEU A 179 8.11 9.31 -9.76
C LEU A 179 8.00 7.91 -9.20
N VAL A 180 7.27 7.77 -8.09
CA VAL A 180 6.91 6.47 -7.52
C VAL A 180 5.40 6.28 -7.59
N SER A 181 4.96 5.06 -7.87
CA SER A 181 3.53 4.72 -7.86
C SER A 181 3.30 3.23 -7.65
N ASN A 182 2.28 2.93 -6.86
CA ASN A 182 1.56 1.67 -6.88
C ASN A 182 0.15 1.95 -7.43
N PRO A 183 -0.02 2.08 -8.75
CA PRO A 183 -1.29 2.44 -9.35
C PRO A 183 -2.22 1.24 -9.43
N PRO A 184 -3.52 1.43 -9.72
CA PRO A 184 -4.40 0.32 -10.07
C PRO A 184 -3.84 -0.43 -11.29
N TYR A 185 -3.78 -1.76 -11.20
CA TYR A 185 -3.20 -2.59 -12.26
C TYR A 185 -3.94 -3.92 -12.51
N ILE A 186 -5.02 -4.21 -11.77
CA ILE A 186 -5.74 -5.48 -11.87
C ILE A 186 -6.84 -5.33 -12.93
N PRO A 187 -6.82 -6.13 -14.03
CA PRO A 187 -7.94 -6.15 -14.97
C PRO A 187 -9.26 -6.51 -14.28
N VAL A 188 -10.35 -5.82 -14.62
CA VAL A 188 -11.68 -6.07 -14.00
C VAL A 188 -12.10 -7.54 -14.12
N SER A 189 -11.67 -8.24 -15.19
CA SER A 189 -11.96 -9.67 -15.39
C SER A 189 -11.40 -10.57 -14.28
N GLU A 190 -10.37 -10.14 -13.55
CA GLU A 190 -9.76 -10.91 -12.48
C GLU A 190 -10.50 -10.80 -11.14
N ALA A 191 -11.42 -9.84 -11.00
CA ALA A 191 -12.16 -9.62 -9.77
C ALA A 191 -12.86 -10.87 -9.23
N GLN A 192 -13.31 -11.77 -10.13
CA GLN A 192 -13.98 -13.02 -9.72
C GLN A 192 -13.04 -14.05 -9.07
N ALA A 193 -11.75 -13.97 -9.34
CA ALA A 193 -10.75 -14.87 -8.78
C ALA A 193 -10.13 -14.34 -7.48
N MET A 194 -10.39 -13.06 -7.15
CA MET A 194 -9.85 -12.41 -5.96
C MET A 194 -10.64 -12.76 -4.70
N ASP A 195 -9.97 -12.61 -3.57
CA ASP A 195 -10.60 -12.81 -2.27
C ASP A 195 -11.72 -11.80 -2.03
N ARG A 196 -12.82 -12.29 -1.48
CA ARG A 196 -14.03 -11.51 -1.21
C ARG A 196 -13.76 -10.28 -0.34
N ASN A 197 -12.87 -10.41 0.65
CA ASN A 197 -12.50 -9.32 1.56
C ASN A 197 -11.80 -8.15 0.85
N VAL A 198 -11.12 -8.40 -0.27
CA VAL A 198 -10.52 -7.34 -1.10
C VAL A 198 -11.61 -6.65 -1.93
N VAL A 199 -12.34 -7.45 -2.72
CA VAL A 199 -13.32 -6.91 -3.71
C VAL A 199 -14.50 -6.18 -3.04
N GLU A 200 -14.94 -6.61 -1.85
CA GLU A 200 -16.12 -6.01 -1.20
C GLU A 200 -15.78 -4.79 -0.32
N TYR A 201 -14.52 -4.63 0.12
CA TYR A 201 -14.17 -3.65 1.15
C TYR A 201 -13.09 -2.66 0.76
N GLU A 202 -12.31 -2.93 -0.27
CA GLU A 202 -11.32 -1.96 -0.76
C GLU A 202 -11.86 -1.20 -1.98
N PRO A 203 -11.44 0.05 -2.22
CA PRO A 203 -11.99 0.86 -3.30
C PRO A 203 -11.68 0.27 -4.68
N ASP A 204 -12.69 0.01 -5.50
CA ASP A 204 -12.53 -0.51 -6.88
C ASP A 204 -11.49 0.28 -7.69
N ARG A 205 -11.48 1.60 -7.52
CA ARG A 205 -10.59 2.52 -8.23
C ARG A 205 -9.13 2.42 -7.81
N ALA A 206 -8.86 1.83 -6.64
CA ALA A 206 -7.49 1.57 -6.19
C ALA A 206 -6.97 0.21 -6.68
N LEU A 207 -7.85 -0.63 -7.24
CA LEU A 207 -7.55 -2.00 -7.66
C LEU A 207 -7.59 -2.17 -9.17
N PHE A 208 -8.68 -1.72 -9.81
CA PHE A 208 -9.05 -2.18 -11.13
C PHE A 208 -8.74 -1.20 -12.26
N VAL A 209 -8.35 -1.80 -13.40
CA VAL A 209 -8.19 -1.14 -14.69
C VAL A 209 -9.08 -1.81 -15.74
N PRO A 210 -9.41 -1.11 -16.86
CA PRO A 210 -10.13 -1.72 -17.99
C PRO A 210 -9.37 -2.94 -18.52
N ASN A 211 -10.10 -3.99 -18.90
CA ASN A 211 -9.49 -5.20 -19.49
C ASN A 211 -8.70 -4.94 -20.76
N GLU A 212 -9.11 -3.92 -21.52
CA GLU A 212 -8.52 -3.56 -22.80
C GLU A 212 -7.19 -2.80 -22.63
N ASP A 213 -6.93 -2.24 -21.45
CA ASP A 213 -5.71 -1.47 -21.19
C ASP A 213 -5.25 -1.59 -19.73
N ALA A 214 -4.62 -2.72 -19.41
CA ALA A 214 -4.05 -2.97 -18.08
C ALA A 214 -2.89 -2.01 -17.72
N LEU A 215 -2.26 -1.38 -18.72
CA LEU A 215 -1.13 -0.48 -18.55
C LEU A 215 -1.53 1.02 -18.62
N LEU A 216 -2.80 1.33 -18.53
CA LEU A 216 -3.36 2.68 -18.67
C LEU A 216 -2.61 3.72 -17.81
N PHE A 217 -2.51 3.46 -16.50
CA PHE A 217 -1.87 4.39 -15.57
C PHE A 217 -0.37 4.52 -15.83
N TYR A 218 0.33 3.41 -16.08
CA TYR A 218 1.76 3.43 -16.35
C TYR A 218 2.08 4.23 -17.61
N ARG A 219 1.31 4.04 -18.70
CA ARG A 219 1.44 4.82 -19.93
C ARG A 219 1.29 6.31 -19.64
N ARG A 220 0.24 6.68 -18.91
CA ARG A 220 -0.01 8.06 -18.57
C ARG A 220 1.09 8.66 -17.69
N LEU A 221 1.58 7.91 -16.70
CA LEU A 221 2.67 8.36 -15.83
C LEU A 221 3.98 8.55 -16.60
N LEU A 222 4.29 7.67 -17.55
CA LEU A 222 5.45 7.83 -18.43
C LEU A 222 5.30 9.01 -19.39
N GLU A 223 4.08 9.27 -19.94
CA GLU A 223 3.79 10.48 -20.70
C GLU A 223 4.07 11.74 -19.89
N LEU A 224 3.56 11.80 -18.65
CA LEU A 224 3.78 12.93 -17.75
C LEU A 224 5.27 13.10 -17.38
N ALA A 225 5.97 11.99 -17.18
CA ALA A 225 7.38 11.98 -16.84
C ALA A 225 8.26 12.50 -17.99
N THR A 226 7.87 12.26 -19.25
CA THR A 226 8.62 12.64 -20.44
C THR A 226 8.10 13.89 -21.15
N ALA A 227 7.00 14.50 -20.65
CA ALA A 227 6.36 15.66 -21.28
C ALA A 227 7.29 16.86 -21.43
N GLU A 228 8.21 17.05 -20.51
CA GLU A 228 9.19 18.14 -20.54
C GLU A 228 10.61 17.58 -20.60
N LYS A 229 11.43 18.21 -21.46
CA LYS A 229 12.84 17.87 -21.56
C LYS A 229 13.55 18.34 -20.29
N LYS A 230 14.16 17.41 -19.55
CA LYS A 230 14.94 17.73 -18.34
C LYS A 230 16.44 17.71 -18.64
N ASP A 231 17.17 18.61 -17.99
CA ASP A 231 18.65 18.66 -18.07
C ASP A 231 19.31 17.64 -17.13
N SER A 232 18.54 17.02 -16.23
CA SER A 232 18.97 16.01 -15.27
C SER A 232 18.25 14.68 -15.51
N PRO A 233 18.85 13.55 -15.11
CA PRO A 233 18.19 12.26 -15.16
C PRO A 233 16.86 12.25 -14.38
N LEU A 234 15.87 11.55 -14.92
CA LEU A 234 14.58 11.33 -14.29
C LEU A 234 14.41 9.84 -14.02
N TYR A 235 13.85 9.52 -12.88
CA TYR A 235 13.66 8.14 -12.45
C TYR A 235 12.17 7.81 -12.26
N VAL A 236 11.82 6.57 -12.54
CA VAL A 236 10.52 6.01 -12.19
C VAL A 236 10.69 4.72 -11.38
N ALA A 237 9.78 4.50 -10.43
CA ALA A 237 9.71 3.30 -9.62
C ALA A 237 8.23 2.88 -9.51
N PHE A 238 7.89 1.73 -10.06
CA PHE A 238 6.51 1.23 -10.10
C PHE A 238 6.37 -0.12 -9.41
N GLU A 239 5.31 -0.30 -8.63
CA GLU A 239 4.77 -1.62 -8.37
C GLU A 239 3.93 -2.06 -9.56
N ILE A 240 3.99 -3.35 -9.94
CA ILE A 240 3.34 -3.88 -11.13
C ILE A 240 2.60 -5.18 -10.84
N HIS A 241 1.67 -5.53 -11.72
CA HIS A 241 1.10 -6.88 -11.76
C HIS A 241 2.15 -7.91 -12.16
N GLU A 242 2.12 -9.09 -11.54
CA GLU A 242 3.11 -10.16 -11.74
C GLU A 242 3.20 -10.68 -13.19
N ASP A 243 2.13 -10.55 -13.96
CA ASP A 243 2.04 -11.05 -15.33
C ASP A 243 2.45 -10.01 -16.39
N PHE A 244 2.70 -8.74 -16.02
CA PHE A 244 2.98 -7.66 -16.97
C PHE A 244 4.43 -7.15 -16.96
N GLY A 245 5.37 -7.97 -16.46
CA GLY A 245 6.78 -7.57 -16.36
C GLY A 245 7.41 -7.23 -17.70
N GLU A 246 7.24 -8.09 -18.73
CA GLU A 246 7.80 -7.89 -20.07
C GLU A 246 7.15 -6.69 -20.77
N GLU A 247 5.82 -6.56 -20.72
CA GLU A 247 5.07 -5.45 -21.29
C GLU A 247 5.48 -4.10 -20.66
N MET A 248 5.77 -4.10 -19.37
CA MET A 248 6.25 -2.90 -18.68
C MET A 248 7.67 -2.50 -19.10
N ILE A 249 8.57 -3.47 -19.34
CA ILE A 249 9.90 -3.20 -19.91
C ILE A 249 9.75 -2.55 -21.29
N GLU A 250 8.92 -3.14 -22.16
CA GLU A 250 8.68 -2.63 -23.52
C GLU A 250 8.03 -1.23 -23.48
N LEU A 251 7.07 -1.03 -22.57
CA LEU A 251 6.42 0.26 -22.40
C LEU A 251 7.43 1.34 -21.98
N CYS A 252 8.24 1.10 -20.95
CA CYS A 252 9.28 2.05 -20.51
C CYS A 252 10.27 2.36 -21.64
N ALA A 253 10.73 1.34 -22.36
CA ALA A 253 11.63 1.51 -23.49
C ALA A 253 11.02 2.35 -24.61
N SER A 254 9.72 2.20 -24.90
CA SER A 254 8.99 2.95 -25.93
C SER A 254 8.93 4.46 -25.63
N PHE A 255 8.97 4.84 -24.34
CA PHE A 255 9.06 6.23 -23.88
C PHE A 255 10.50 6.75 -23.76
N GLY A 256 11.51 5.93 -24.14
CA GLY A 256 12.93 6.31 -24.12
C GLY A 256 13.61 6.14 -22.78
N PHE A 257 12.97 5.44 -21.82
CA PHE A 257 13.64 5.03 -20.59
C PHE A 257 14.73 3.99 -20.89
N LYS A 258 15.84 4.12 -20.19
CA LYS A 258 16.99 3.22 -20.24
C LYS A 258 17.12 2.50 -18.90
N GLU A 259 18.01 1.53 -18.83
CA GLU A 259 18.30 0.78 -17.58
C GLU A 259 17.03 0.29 -16.88
N VAL A 260 16.08 -0.23 -17.68
CA VAL A 260 14.83 -0.76 -17.13
C VAL A 260 15.13 -2.05 -16.36
N ASN A 261 14.93 -2.01 -15.04
CA ASN A 261 15.19 -3.12 -14.14
C ASN A 261 13.86 -3.67 -13.63
N LEU A 262 13.53 -4.89 -14.04
CA LEU A 262 12.44 -5.67 -13.49
C LEU A 262 12.96 -6.45 -12.27
N LEU A 263 12.29 -6.30 -11.12
CA LEU A 263 12.63 -6.97 -9.88
C LEU A 263 11.48 -7.83 -9.39
N GLN A 264 11.84 -8.95 -8.80
CA GLN A 264 10.91 -9.86 -8.15
C GLN A 264 10.79 -9.55 -6.67
N ASP A 265 9.59 -9.82 -6.13
CA ASP A 265 9.32 -9.79 -4.70
C ASP A 265 9.90 -11.01 -3.98
N LEU A 266 9.79 -11.06 -2.66
CA LEU A 266 10.24 -12.18 -1.82
C LEU A 266 9.54 -13.51 -2.18
N GLN A 267 8.39 -13.47 -2.88
CA GLN A 267 7.69 -14.65 -3.39
C GLN A 267 8.17 -15.07 -4.79
N ARG A 268 9.15 -14.34 -5.37
CA ARG A 268 9.71 -14.53 -6.72
C ARG A 268 8.72 -14.25 -7.85
N LYS A 269 7.82 -13.32 -7.64
CA LYS A 269 6.91 -12.79 -8.65
C LYS A 269 7.43 -11.44 -9.13
N ASP A 270 7.32 -11.18 -10.42
CA ASP A 270 7.65 -9.89 -10.99
C ASP A 270 6.79 -8.82 -10.33
N ARG A 271 7.42 -7.82 -9.70
CA ARG A 271 6.68 -6.91 -8.82
C ARG A 271 7.06 -5.45 -8.96
N MET A 272 8.30 -5.16 -9.36
CA MET A 272 8.76 -3.78 -9.37
C MET A 272 9.52 -3.46 -10.65
N ILE A 273 9.30 -2.27 -11.18
CA ILE A 273 10.09 -1.67 -12.26
C ILE A 273 10.81 -0.43 -11.74
N PHE A 274 12.11 -0.37 -12.01
CA PHE A 274 12.91 0.84 -11.86
C PHE A 274 13.50 1.19 -13.22
N ALA A 275 13.36 2.45 -13.65
CA ALA A 275 13.90 2.89 -14.91
C ALA A 275 14.40 4.33 -14.84
N GLN A 276 15.39 4.67 -15.69
CA GLN A 276 15.97 6.00 -15.82
C GLN A 276 15.68 6.56 -17.21
N TYR A 277 15.33 7.85 -17.25
CA TYR A 277 15.19 8.64 -18.47
C TYR A 277 16.26 9.72 -18.51
N GLY A 278 16.88 9.91 -19.69
CA GLY A 278 18.02 10.82 -19.84
C GLY A 278 19.36 10.12 -19.65
N ASP A 279 20.42 10.87 -19.79
CA ASP A 279 21.83 10.40 -19.66
C ASP A 279 22.40 10.75 -18.30
#